data_76a46de40a9625ef4a827092feb5ec37
#
_entry.id   76a46de40a9625ef4a827092feb5ec37
#
_cell.length_a   1.000
_cell.length_b   1.000
_cell.length_c   1.000
_cell.angle_alpha   90.00
_cell.angle_beta   90.00
_cell.angle_gamma   90.00
#
_symmetry.space_group_name_H-M   'P 1'
#
loop_
_entity.id
_entity.type
_entity.pdbx_description
1 polymer ?
#
loop_
_entity_poly.entity_id
_entity_poly.type
_entity_poly.pdbx_seq_one_letter_code
_entity_poly.pdbx_strand_id
1 'polypeptide(L)'
;MNRYLVFLLFLCCLISSCRNRSQIKTSSDLEAETMIPIKDSSYLFNGVSLDGWEITNFGPQGPVSVSGGQIVLGMGDGCTGVTYKKEFPELDYKVSLEAKKVAGNDFFCGMTFPVGKESCSLIVGGWGGTTVGLSTINRKDASENQTTTYMLFERGRWYRIELLVRKDTVRAYIDDKLVVDYIRAKGDVLSIRPEVVLSKPFGITSWYTTAALRDIRLEKLD
;
A
#
# COMPACT_ATOMS: atom_id res chain seq x y z
N MET A 1 -79.20 37.46 18.91
CA MET A 1 -80.13 36.41 18.43
C MET A 1 -80.06 36.42 16.93
N ASN A 2 -79.29 35.58 16.33
CA ASN A 2 -79.43 34.91 15.06
C ASN A 2 -78.12 34.22 14.62
N ARG A 3 -78.23 32.95 14.52
CA ARG A 3 -77.20 32.00 14.06
C ARG A 3 -77.28 31.95 12.57
N TYR A 4 -76.11 32.12 11.89
CA TYR A 4 -75.91 31.66 10.51
C TYR A 4 -74.75 30.70 10.44
N LEU A 5 -75.05 29.48 10.09
CA LEU A 5 -74.22 28.36 9.82
C LEU A 5 -73.69 28.50 8.35
N VAL A 6 -72.41 28.61 8.17
CA VAL A 6 -71.84 28.63 6.84
C VAL A 6 -71.07 27.30 6.65
N PHE A 7 -71.61 26.47 5.75
CA PHE A 7 -70.92 25.26 5.24
C PHE A 7 -69.77 25.66 4.32
N LEU A 8 -68.51 25.30 4.65
CA LEU A 8 -67.38 25.43 3.76
C LEU A 8 -67.06 24.06 3.18
N LEU A 9 -67.29 23.90 1.89
CA LEU A 9 -66.86 22.76 1.09
C LEU A 9 -65.35 22.78 0.98
N PHE A 10 -64.66 21.76 1.51
CA PHE A 10 -63.25 21.51 1.27
C PHE A 10 -63.08 20.75 -0.06
N LEU A 11 -62.60 21.48 -1.07
CA LEU A 11 -62.12 20.90 -2.35
C LEU A 11 -60.71 20.35 -2.15
N CYS A 12 -60.57 19.02 -2.05
CA CYS A 12 -59.27 18.35 -1.99
C CYS A 12 -58.60 18.35 -3.37
N CYS A 13 -57.65 19.28 -3.62
CA CYS A 13 -56.72 19.19 -4.72
C CYS A 13 -55.59 18.19 -4.38
N LEU A 14 -55.65 17.01 -4.94
CA LEU A 14 -54.54 16.06 -4.94
C LEU A 14 -53.42 16.57 -5.87
N ILE A 15 -52.45 17.25 -5.30
CA ILE A 15 -51.20 17.55 -6.01
C ILE A 15 -50.29 16.36 -5.88
N SER A 16 -50.19 15.54 -6.94
CA SER A 16 -49.22 14.46 -7.07
C SER A 16 -47.85 15.05 -7.29
N SER A 17 -47.10 15.27 -6.21
CA SER A 17 -45.71 15.70 -6.24
C SER A 17 -44.82 14.48 -6.51
N CYS A 18 -44.40 14.30 -7.77
CA CYS A 18 -43.31 13.38 -8.10
C CYS A 18 -42.01 13.86 -7.43
N ARG A 19 -41.78 13.39 -6.21
CA ARG A 19 -40.49 13.58 -5.53
C ARG A 19 -39.47 12.65 -6.16
N ASN A 20 -38.65 13.21 -7.06
CA ASN A 20 -37.44 12.58 -7.55
C ASN A 20 -36.49 12.38 -6.36
N ARG A 21 -36.56 11.21 -5.74
CA ARG A 21 -35.71 10.83 -4.59
C ARG A 21 -34.36 10.42 -5.18
N SER A 22 -33.44 11.37 -5.39
CA SER A 22 -32.04 11.08 -5.58
C SER A 22 -31.60 10.25 -4.38
N GLN A 23 -31.34 8.99 -4.60
CA GLN A 23 -30.79 8.06 -3.61
C GLN A 23 -29.41 8.61 -3.22
N ILE A 24 -29.27 9.14 -2.03
CA ILE A 24 -27.97 9.45 -1.44
C ILE A 24 -27.39 8.09 -1.10
N LYS A 25 -26.36 7.66 -1.83
CA LYS A 25 -25.59 6.46 -1.47
C LYS A 25 -25.05 6.63 -0.06
N THR A 26 -25.30 5.67 0.79
CA THR A 26 -24.78 5.64 2.16
C THR A 26 -23.29 5.25 2.15
N SER A 27 -22.57 5.56 3.23
CA SER A 27 -21.15 5.15 3.36
C SER A 27 -20.96 3.65 3.22
N SER A 28 -21.91 2.83 3.63
CA SER A 28 -21.92 1.38 3.45
C SER A 28 -22.01 0.95 1.97
N ASP A 29 -22.73 1.71 1.13
CA ASP A 29 -22.84 1.43 -0.31
C ASP A 29 -21.55 1.78 -1.05
N LEU A 30 -20.80 2.79 -0.57
CA LEU A 30 -19.48 3.17 -1.09
C LEU A 30 -18.39 2.17 -0.68
N GLU A 31 -18.48 1.59 0.53
CA GLU A 31 -17.58 0.52 0.98
C GLU A 31 -17.79 -0.78 0.19
N ALA A 32 -19.00 -1.10 -0.20
CA ALA A 32 -19.32 -2.30 -0.99
C ALA A 32 -18.78 -2.22 -2.44
N GLU A 33 -18.66 -1.02 -3.02
CA GLU A 33 -18.13 -0.84 -4.40
C GLU A 33 -16.58 -0.99 -4.48
N THR A 34 -15.87 -1.03 -3.34
CA THR A 34 -14.39 -1.10 -3.30
C THR A 34 -13.84 -2.45 -2.84
N MET A 35 -14.68 -3.42 -2.51
CA MET A 35 -14.23 -4.76 -2.08
C MET A 35 -13.70 -5.56 -3.26
N ILE A 36 -12.36 -5.64 -3.39
CA ILE A 36 -11.68 -6.54 -4.32
C ILE A 36 -11.83 -7.97 -3.76
N PRO A 37 -12.34 -8.93 -4.53
CA PRO A 37 -12.44 -10.31 -4.07
C PRO A 37 -11.06 -10.87 -3.69
N ILE A 38 -10.94 -11.41 -2.48
CA ILE A 38 -9.72 -12.06 -1.96
C ILE A 38 -9.91 -13.55 -2.15
N LYS A 39 -9.02 -14.17 -2.91
CA LYS A 39 -9.06 -15.60 -3.22
C LYS A 39 -8.39 -16.42 -2.13
N ASP A 40 -7.27 -15.95 -1.62
CA ASP A 40 -6.46 -16.60 -0.59
C ASP A 40 -5.65 -15.53 0.17
N SER A 41 -5.53 -15.69 1.46
CA SER A 41 -4.77 -14.78 2.33
C SER A 41 -3.87 -15.55 3.28
N SER A 42 -2.61 -15.15 3.36
CA SER A 42 -1.63 -15.79 4.25
C SER A 42 -0.67 -14.78 4.88
N TYR A 43 -0.27 -15.06 6.13
CA TYR A 43 0.85 -14.38 6.76
C TYR A 43 2.17 -14.85 6.16
N LEU A 44 3.00 -13.92 5.69
CA LEU A 44 4.37 -14.21 5.25
C LEU A 44 5.36 -14.20 6.40
N PHE A 45 5.05 -13.54 7.52
CA PHE A 45 5.85 -13.48 8.72
C PHE A 45 5.04 -14.00 9.91
N ASN A 46 5.63 -14.95 10.64
CA ASN A 46 4.98 -15.63 11.77
C ASN A 46 5.12 -14.89 13.11
N GLY A 47 5.79 -13.72 13.15
CA GLY A 47 6.04 -12.96 14.37
C GLY A 47 7.15 -13.49 15.28
N VAL A 48 7.74 -14.65 14.99
CA VAL A 48 8.64 -15.36 15.90
C VAL A 48 10.02 -15.62 15.29
N SER A 49 10.08 -15.90 13.99
CA SER A 49 11.32 -16.27 13.29
C SER A 49 11.32 -15.78 11.85
N LEU A 50 12.48 -15.84 11.21
CA LEU A 50 12.64 -15.60 9.78
C LEU A 50 12.30 -16.84 8.92
N ASP A 51 11.42 -17.73 9.37
CA ASP A 51 11.00 -18.87 8.54
C ASP A 51 10.40 -18.37 7.22
N GLY A 52 10.93 -18.86 6.10
CA GLY A 52 10.58 -18.42 4.76
C GLY A 52 11.27 -17.13 4.30
N TRP A 53 12.08 -16.51 5.14
CA TRP A 53 12.87 -15.32 4.82
C TRP A 53 14.37 -15.58 4.94
N GLU A 54 15.16 -14.89 4.15
CA GLU A 54 16.60 -14.86 4.22
C GLU A 54 17.05 -13.41 4.44
N ILE A 55 18.06 -13.22 5.32
CA ILE A 55 18.74 -11.93 5.44
C ILE A 55 19.46 -11.67 4.13
N THR A 56 19.10 -10.60 3.43
CA THR A 56 19.68 -10.28 2.13
C THR A 56 21.13 -9.82 2.31
N ASN A 57 22.07 -10.53 1.69
CA ASN A 57 23.48 -10.19 1.77
C ASN A 57 23.84 -9.07 0.79
N PHE A 58 23.64 -7.82 1.20
CA PHE A 58 24.05 -6.64 0.44
C PHE A 58 25.54 -6.31 0.59
N GLY A 59 26.27 -7.00 1.46
CA GLY A 59 27.67 -6.73 1.82
C GLY A 59 27.76 -5.90 3.11
N PRO A 60 27.56 -4.59 3.07
CA PRO A 60 27.65 -3.73 4.27
C PRO A 60 26.30 -3.56 5.01
N GLN A 61 25.39 -4.55 4.91
CA GLN A 61 24.09 -4.47 5.60
C GLN A 61 24.26 -4.44 7.14
N GLY A 62 23.32 -3.79 7.80
CA GLY A 62 23.21 -3.80 9.25
C GLY A 62 22.65 -5.11 9.80
N PRO A 63 22.61 -5.28 11.12
CA PRO A 63 22.05 -6.49 11.75
C PRO A 63 20.54 -6.60 11.49
N VAL A 64 20.08 -7.83 11.25
CA VAL A 64 18.66 -8.16 11.17
C VAL A 64 18.32 -9.09 12.33
N SER A 65 17.22 -8.80 13.03
CA SER A 65 16.75 -9.60 14.15
C SER A 65 15.23 -9.70 14.18
N VAL A 66 14.71 -10.69 14.89
CA VAL A 66 13.29 -10.82 15.22
C VAL A 66 13.13 -10.62 16.72
N SER A 67 12.30 -9.66 17.11
CA SER A 67 12.03 -9.35 18.51
C SER A 67 10.67 -8.69 18.66
N GLY A 68 9.90 -9.10 19.67
CA GLY A 68 8.60 -8.50 19.98
C GLY A 68 7.59 -8.55 18.84
N GLY A 69 7.57 -9.65 18.07
CA GLY A 69 6.63 -9.83 16.96
C GLY A 69 6.99 -9.02 15.69
N GLN A 70 8.21 -8.53 15.58
CA GLN A 70 8.65 -7.68 14.47
C GLN A 70 10.02 -8.11 13.92
N ILE A 71 10.24 -7.90 12.65
CA ILE A 71 11.58 -7.94 12.03
C ILE A 71 12.19 -6.55 12.20
N VAL A 72 13.38 -6.49 12.78
CA VAL A 72 14.14 -5.24 12.91
C VAL A 72 15.29 -5.27 11.91
N LEU A 73 15.28 -4.30 10.99
CA LEU A 73 16.36 -4.02 10.05
C LEU A 73 17.24 -2.94 10.67
N GLY A 74 18.40 -3.31 11.21
CA GLY A 74 19.36 -2.35 11.74
C GLY A 74 20.01 -1.54 10.63
N MET A 75 20.44 -0.32 10.95
CA MET A 75 21.14 0.54 10.00
C MET A 75 22.46 -0.09 9.57
N GLY A 76 22.68 -0.17 8.26
CA GLY A 76 23.94 -0.55 7.63
C GLY A 76 24.56 0.62 6.87
N ASP A 77 25.64 0.35 6.19
CA ASP A 77 26.24 1.28 5.21
C ASP A 77 25.60 1.00 3.83
N GLY A 78 24.33 1.43 3.68
CA GLY A 78 23.49 1.16 2.53
C GLY A 78 22.23 0.38 2.87
N CYS A 79 21.88 -0.62 2.05
CA CYS A 79 20.71 -1.46 2.24
C CYS A 79 20.87 -2.43 3.40
N THR A 80 19.80 -2.58 4.19
CA THR A 80 19.57 -3.72 5.08
C THR A 80 18.19 -4.29 4.77
N GLY A 81 18.04 -5.60 4.66
CA GLY A 81 16.74 -6.17 4.29
C GLY A 81 16.64 -7.67 4.42
N VAL A 82 15.45 -8.15 4.09
CA VAL A 82 15.08 -9.57 4.04
C VAL A 82 14.41 -9.89 2.72
N THR A 83 14.68 -11.07 2.19
CA THR A 83 14.12 -11.60 0.94
C THR A 83 13.27 -12.83 1.24
N TYR A 84 12.05 -12.87 0.75
CA TYR A 84 11.13 -14.00 0.87
C TYR A 84 11.54 -15.11 -0.11
N LYS A 85 11.69 -16.35 0.39
CA LYS A 85 12.26 -17.47 -0.35
C LYS A 85 11.25 -18.54 -0.78
N LYS A 86 10.00 -18.43 -0.30
CA LYS A 86 8.93 -19.31 -0.74
C LYS A 86 8.29 -18.76 -2.03
N GLU A 87 7.38 -19.53 -2.62
CA GLU A 87 6.65 -19.13 -3.82
C GLU A 87 5.92 -17.79 -3.62
N PHE A 88 6.02 -16.91 -4.61
CA PHE A 88 5.40 -15.59 -4.60
C PHE A 88 4.71 -15.31 -5.94
N PRO A 89 3.47 -14.80 -5.96
CA PRO A 89 2.74 -14.54 -7.20
C PRO A 89 3.39 -13.44 -8.04
N GLU A 90 3.31 -13.55 -9.36
CA GLU A 90 3.84 -12.54 -10.27
C GLU A 90 2.83 -11.41 -10.54
N LEU A 91 1.51 -11.68 -10.42
CA LEU A 91 0.41 -10.74 -10.67
C LEU A 91 -0.78 -11.08 -9.76
N ASP A 92 -1.75 -10.18 -9.74
CA ASP A 92 -3.05 -10.30 -9.09
C ASP A 92 -2.93 -10.63 -7.60
N TYR A 93 -2.24 -9.75 -6.90
CA TYR A 93 -2.04 -9.88 -5.46
C TYR A 93 -2.03 -8.53 -4.75
N LYS A 94 -2.26 -8.60 -3.45
CA LYS A 94 -2.04 -7.49 -2.51
C LYS A 94 -1.07 -7.93 -1.43
N VAL A 95 -0.09 -7.08 -1.14
CA VAL A 95 0.73 -7.19 0.06
C VAL A 95 0.33 -6.10 1.03
N SER A 96 0.19 -6.44 2.30
CA SER A 96 0.02 -5.47 3.38
C SER A 96 1.01 -5.74 4.50
N LEU A 97 1.48 -4.68 5.13
CA LEU A 97 2.35 -4.77 6.30
C LEU A 97 2.27 -3.49 7.12
N GLU A 98 2.76 -3.56 8.33
CA GLU A 98 3.08 -2.36 9.10
C GLU A 98 4.59 -2.15 9.16
N ALA A 99 5.03 -0.92 8.88
CA ALA A 99 6.43 -0.52 8.94
C ALA A 99 6.60 0.72 9.81
N LYS A 100 7.76 0.82 10.46
CA LYS A 100 8.12 1.92 11.36
C LYS A 100 9.55 2.35 11.14
N LYS A 101 9.76 3.67 10.98
CA LYS A 101 11.09 4.27 11.02
C LYS A 101 11.54 4.42 12.48
N VAL A 102 12.58 3.71 12.88
CA VAL A 102 13.14 3.74 14.24
C VAL A 102 14.22 4.83 14.35
N ALA A 103 15.17 4.85 13.40
CA ALA A 103 16.26 5.82 13.32
C ALA A 103 16.69 5.98 11.87
N GLY A 104 17.42 7.04 11.58
CA GLY A 104 17.88 7.35 10.21
C GLY A 104 16.97 8.35 9.51
N ASN A 105 17.32 8.69 8.27
CA ASN A 105 16.68 9.78 7.52
C ASN A 105 16.33 9.40 6.07
N ASP A 106 16.37 8.12 5.72
CA ASP A 106 16.00 7.67 4.39
C ASP A 106 14.89 6.62 4.46
N PHE A 107 14.66 5.83 3.39
CA PHE A 107 13.53 4.94 3.36
C PHE A 107 13.63 3.82 4.41
N PHE A 108 12.51 3.59 5.06
CA PHE A 108 12.36 2.57 6.09
C PHE A 108 11.56 1.35 5.61
N CYS A 109 10.96 1.47 4.42
CA CYS A 109 10.28 0.36 3.75
C CYS A 109 10.43 0.53 2.24
N GLY A 110 11.38 -0.20 1.66
CA GLY A 110 11.53 -0.40 0.23
C GLY A 110 11.06 -1.81 -0.11
N MET A 111 9.88 -1.97 -0.71
CA MET A 111 9.40 -3.28 -1.14
C MET A 111 9.78 -3.53 -2.59
N THR A 112 10.62 -4.53 -2.85
CA THR A 112 10.85 -5.07 -4.20
C THR A 112 9.84 -6.17 -4.47
N PHE A 113 9.17 -6.13 -5.63
CA PHE A 113 8.07 -7.01 -5.96
C PHE A 113 7.98 -7.30 -7.46
N PRO A 114 7.38 -8.42 -7.89
CA PRO A 114 7.16 -8.74 -9.29
C PRO A 114 5.92 -8.05 -9.87
N VAL A 115 5.98 -7.71 -11.16
CA VAL A 115 4.86 -7.28 -11.99
C VAL A 115 4.92 -8.08 -13.29
N GLY A 116 4.35 -9.28 -13.30
CA GLY A 116 4.57 -10.27 -14.33
C GLY A 116 6.03 -10.73 -14.36
N LYS A 117 6.67 -10.61 -15.50
CA LYS A 117 8.10 -10.97 -15.67
C LYS A 117 9.07 -9.87 -15.27
N GLU A 118 8.58 -8.68 -14.99
CA GLU A 118 9.37 -7.56 -14.52
C GLU A 118 9.36 -7.45 -13.00
N SER A 119 10.16 -6.56 -12.46
CA SER A 119 10.17 -6.23 -11.04
C SER A 119 10.18 -4.72 -10.86
N CYS A 120 9.60 -4.24 -9.77
CA CYS A 120 9.62 -2.85 -9.37
C CYS A 120 9.86 -2.75 -7.85
N SER A 121 10.15 -1.56 -7.35
CA SER A 121 10.21 -1.32 -5.92
C SER A 121 9.28 -0.17 -5.53
N LEU A 122 8.49 -0.34 -4.47
CA LEU A 122 7.80 0.76 -3.79
C LEU A 122 8.74 1.32 -2.72
N ILE A 123 9.06 2.58 -2.82
CA ILE A 123 9.89 3.29 -1.82
C ILE A 123 8.99 4.11 -0.90
N VAL A 124 9.18 3.97 0.41
CA VAL A 124 8.47 4.72 1.44
C VAL A 124 9.46 5.46 2.32
N GLY A 125 9.48 6.78 2.19
CA GLY A 125 10.36 7.68 2.94
C GLY A 125 11.78 7.78 2.39
N GLY A 126 11.96 7.67 1.08
CA GLY A 126 13.26 7.82 0.44
C GLY A 126 13.71 9.27 0.22
N TRP A 127 14.90 9.42 -0.33
CA TRP A 127 15.51 10.72 -0.68
C TRP A 127 15.43 11.76 0.43
N GLY A 128 15.99 11.43 1.57
CA GLY A 128 15.97 12.29 2.74
C GLY A 128 14.72 12.15 3.63
N GLY A 129 13.93 11.09 3.42
CA GLY A 129 12.90 10.65 4.36
C GLY A 129 11.46 11.01 4.01
N THR A 130 11.20 11.61 2.83
CA THR A 130 9.84 12.08 2.49
C THR A 130 9.27 11.50 1.20
N THR A 131 10.09 11.01 0.29
CA THR A 131 9.64 10.55 -1.03
C THR A 131 8.95 9.19 -0.93
N VAL A 132 7.79 9.09 -1.57
CA VAL A 132 7.06 7.84 -1.83
C VAL A 132 6.85 7.70 -3.32
N GLY A 133 7.03 6.49 -3.87
CA GLY A 133 6.80 6.23 -5.29
C GLY A 133 7.40 4.90 -5.75
N LEU A 134 7.18 4.59 -7.03
CA LEU A 134 7.72 3.40 -7.68
C LEU A 134 9.13 3.66 -8.23
N SER A 135 10.04 2.77 -8.00
CA SER A 135 11.43 2.81 -8.51
C SER A 135 11.76 1.46 -9.18
N THR A 136 11.94 1.42 -10.52
CA THR A 136 11.94 2.52 -11.48
C THR A 136 10.86 2.31 -12.55
N ILE A 137 10.39 3.41 -13.12
CA ILE A 137 9.53 3.42 -14.32
C ILE A 137 10.34 4.10 -15.44
N ASN A 138 10.58 3.39 -16.55
CA ASN A 138 11.38 3.90 -17.68
C ASN A 138 12.75 4.44 -17.25
N ARG A 139 13.39 3.74 -16.30
CA ARG A 139 14.67 4.10 -15.66
C ARG A 139 14.64 5.39 -14.82
N LYS A 140 13.46 5.95 -14.53
CA LYS A 140 13.30 7.07 -13.61
C LYS A 140 12.95 6.57 -12.23
N ASP A 141 13.65 7.06 -11.24
CA ASP A 141 13.46 6.72 -9.83
C ASP A 141 12.14 7.27 -9.25
N ALA A 142 11.79 6.82 -8.06
CA ALA A 142 10.60 7.28 -7.33
C ALA A 142 10.58 8.80 -7.09
N SER A 143 11.73 9.47 -7.13
CA SER A 143 11.85 10.93 -7.02
C SER A 143 11.65 11.69 -8.34
N GLU A 144 11.54 10.98 -9.50
CA GLU A 144 11.63 11.59 -10.83
C GLU A 144 10.56 11.13 -11.81
N ASN A 145 9.62 10.29 -11.38
CA ASN A 145 8.58 9.76 -12.26
C ASN A 145 7.17 10.18 -11.81
N GLN A 146 6.16 9.82 -12.58
CA GLN A 146 4.77 10.21 -12.37
C GLN A 146 4.15 9.72 -11.07
N THR A 147 4.80 8.80 -10.34
CA THR A 147 4.31 8.29 -9.06
C THR A 147 4.90 9.01 -7.85
N THR A 148 5.78 10.00 -8.09
CA THR A 148 6.42 10.76 -7.03
C THR A 148 5.38 11.46 -6.14
N THR A 149 5.41 11.16 -4.86
CA THR A 149 4.59 11.81 -3.83
C THR A 149 5.46 12.09 -2.61
N TYR A 150 5.06 13.07 -1.78
CA TYR A 150 5.80 13.45 -0.58
C TYR A 150 4.93 13.30 0.64
N MET A 151 5.49 12.65 1.67
CA MET A 151 4.84 12.43 2.95
C MET A 151 5.85 12.54 4.10
N LEU A 152 5.47 13.16 5.20
CA LEU A 152 6.29 13.22 6.41
C LEU A 152 6.05 11.95 7.24
N PHE A 153 7.15 11.35 7.72
CA PHE A 153 7.11 10.12 8.52
C PHE A 153 7.71 10.39 9.91
N GLU A 154 6.88 10.22 10.92
CA GLU A 154 7.29 10.36 12.33
C GLU A 154 8.11 9.14 12.77
N ARG A 155 9.19 9.35 13.51
CA ARG A 155 9.95 8.25 14.13
C ARG A 155 9.11 7.55 15.19
N GLY A 156 9.19 6.23 15.21
CA GLY A 156 8.48 5.42 16.21
C GLY A 156 7.01 5.15 15.91
N ARG A 157 6.41 5.83 14.92
CA ARG A 157 5.04 5.58 14.48
C ARG A 157 4.99 4.40 13.51
N TRP A 158 4.00 3.53 13.69
CA TRP A 158 3.66 2.49 12.72
C TRP A 158 2.79 3.07 11.60
N TYR A 159 3.10 2.69 10.38
CA TYR A 159 2.35 3.02 9.16
C TYR A 159 1.89 1.72 8.52
N ARG A 160 0.59 1.61 8.24
CA ARG A 160 0.05 0.52 7.43
C ARG A 160 0.32 0.82 5.98
N ILE A 161 1.03 -0.09 5.32
CA ILE A 161 1.41 0.03 3.91
C ILE A 161 0.75 -1.11 3.16
N GLU A 162 0.04 -0.77 2.08
CA GLU A 162 -0.58 -1.74 1.20
C GLU A 162 -0.10 -1.53 -0.24
N LEU A 163 0.20 -2.61 -0.92
CA LEU A 163 0.62 -2.65 -2.32
C LEU A 163 -0.28 -3.59 -3.08
N LEU A 164 -1.01 -3.07 -4.05
CA LEU A 164 -1.89 -3.82 -4.95
C LEU A 164 -1.24 -3.91 -6.32
N VAL A 165 -1.07 -5.13 -6.84
CA VAL A 165 -0.43 -5.38 -8.13
C VAL A 165 -1.40 -6.13 -9.04
N ARG A 166 -1.70 -5.52 -10.18
CA ARG A 166 -2.43 -6.10 -11.31
C ARG A 166 -1.57 -5.99 -12.58
N LYS A 167 -2.02 -6.62 -13.65
CA LYS A 167 -1.29 -6.62 -14.93
C LYS A 167 -0.93 -5.21 -15.43
N ASP A 168 -1.89 -4.29 -15.36
CA ASP A 168 -1.75 -2.95 -15.93
C ASP A 168 -1.83 -1.84 -14.87
N THR A 169 -1.89 -2.19 -13.59
CA THR A 169 -1.98 -1.21 -12.51
C THR A 169 -1.16 -1.61 -11.29
N VAL A 170 -0.50 -0.64 -10.69
CA VAL A 170 0.11 -0.76 -9.36
C VAL A 170 -0.40 0.37 -8.48
N ARG A 171 -1.04 0.02 -7.37
CA ARG A 171 -1.50 0.99 -6.38
C ARG A 171 -0.84 0.76 -5.04
N ALA A 172 -0.54 1.86 -4.35
CA ALA A 172 -0.08 1.77 -2.98
C ALA A 172 -0.84 2.73 -2.07
N TYR A 173 -1.07 2.27 -0.85
CA TYR A 173 -1.75 3.03 0.19
C TYR A 173 -0.87 3.09 1.43
N ILE A 174 -0.94 4.21 2.15
CA ILE A 174 -0.34 4.39 3.47
C ILE A 174 -1.42 4.94 4.39
N ASP A 175 -1.73 4.21 5.48
CA ASP A 175 -2.83 4.53 6.41
C ASP A 175 -4.14 4.85 5.65
N ASP A 176 -4.55 3.96 4.74
CA ASP A 176 -5.72 4.06 3.86
C ASP A 176 -5.68 5.19 2.81
N LYS A 177 -4.65 6.01 2.81
CA LYS A 177 -4.49 7.07 1.81
C LYS A 177 -3.80 6.51 0.56
N LEU A 178 -4.43 6.65 -0.61
CA LEU A 178 -3.82 6.33 -1.91
C LEU A 178 -2.62 7.26 -2.14
N VAL A 179 -1.42 6.68 -2.25
CA VAL A 179 -0.15 7.42 -2.45
C VAL A 179 0.49 7.13 -3.80
N VAL A 180 0.16 6.00 -4.40
CA VAL A 180 0.56 5.62 -5.76
C VAL A 180 -0.67 5.10 -6.48
N ASP A 181 -0.98 5.67 -7.64
CA ASP A 181 -1.98 5.17 -8.60
C ASP A 181 -1.32 5.14 -9.98
N TYR A 182 -0.61 4.05 -10.26
CA TYR A 182 0.10 3.87 -11.51
C TYR A 182 -0.72 3.01 -12.46
N ILE A 183 -1.06 3.58 -13.61
CA ILE A 183 -1.65 2.87 -14.74
C ILE A 183 -0.57 2.75 -15.81
N ARG A 184 -0.22 1.51 -16.15
CA ARG A 184 0.85 1.20 -17.07
C ARG A 184 0.49 1.63 -18.50
N ALA A 185 1.27 2.54 -19.07
CA ALA A 185 1.16 2.90 -20.46
C ALA A 185 1.81 1.84 -21.37
N LYS A 186 1.35 1.76 -22.61
CA LYS A 186 1.98 0.87 -23.60
C LYS A 186 3.44 1.28 -23.84
N GLY A 187 4.35 0.35 -23.61
CA GLY A 187 5.79 0.56 -23.75
C GLY A 187 6.51 0.97 -22.46
N ASP A 188 5.78 1.17 -21.36
CA ASP A 188 6.44 1.37 -20.07
C ASP A 188 7.21 0.12 -19.64
N VAL A 189 8.43 0.35 -19.15
CA VAL A 189 9.34 -0.66 -18.63
C VAL A 189 9.48 -0.45 -17.12
N LEU A 190 9.15 -1.50 -16.36
CA LEU A 190 9.40 -1.54 -14.93
C LEU A 190 10.74 -2.23 -14.67
N SER A 191 11.51 -1.65 -13.76
CA SER A 191 12.79 -2.25 -13.33
C SER A 191 13.07 -1.88 -11.87
N ILE A 192 14.15 -2.38 -11.33
CA ILE A 192 14.61 -2.07 -9.98
C ILE A 192 16.03 -1.53 -10.05
N ARG A 193 16.42 -0.80 -9.03
CA ARG A 193 17.80 -0.33 -8.88
C ARG A 193 18.75 -1.51 -8.62
N PRO A 194 20.02 -1.42 -9.09
CA PRO A 194 21.01 -2.47 -8.84
C PRO A 194 21.21 -2.81 -7.38
N GLU A 195 21.11 -1.80 -6.49
CA GLU A 195 21.33 -1.94 -5.05
C GLU A 195 20.34 -2.90 -4.38
N VAL A 196 19.14 -3.11 -4.95
CA VAL A 196 18.10 -3.98 -4.40
C VAL A 196 17.84 -5.23 -5.23
N VAL A 197 18.70 -5.55 -6.21
CA VAL A 197 18.52 -6.71 -7.11
C VAL A 197 18.43 -8.04 -6.35
N LEU A 198 19.12 -8.16 -5.22
CA LEU A 198 19.13 -9.34 -4.37
C LEU A 198 17.82 -9.53 -3.56
N SER A 199 16.92 -8.54 -3.58
CA SER A 199 15.61 -8.62 -2.93
C SER A 199 14.55 -9.33 -3.78
N LYS A 200 14.90 -9.87 -4.93
CA LYS A 200 13.95 -10.63 -5.79
C LYS A 200 13.67 -12.02 -5.24
N PRO A 201 12.45 -12.58 -5.52
CA PRO A 201 11.30 -11.96 -6.20
C PRO A 201 10.56 -10.95 -5.33
N PHE A 202 10.52 -11.15 -4.00
CA PHE A 202 9.90 -10.25 -3.03
C PHE A 202 10.85 -10.05 -1.85
N GLY A 203 11.13 -8.78 -1.53
CA GLY A 203 11.98 -8.43 -0.39
C GLY A 203 11.64 -7.05 0.15
N ILE A 204 12.01 -6.82 1.41
CA ILE A 204 11.79 -5.56 2.10
C ILE A 204 13.13 -5.06 2.62
N THR A 205 13.44 -3.80 2.31
CA THR A 205 14.72 -3.17 2.63
C THR A 205 14.53 -1.81 3.30
N SER A 206 15.55 -1.39 4.04
CA SER A 206 15.77 0.01 4.48
C SER A 206 17.09 0.51 3.92
N TRP A 207 17.27 1.83 3.86
CA TRP A 207 18.50 2.49 3.39
C TRP A 207 18.97 3.50 4.42
N TYR A 208 20.20 3.33 4.94
CA TYR A 208 20.74 4.18 6.03
C TYR A 208 19.73 4.46 7.15
N THR A 209 18.88 3.48 7.43
CA THR A 209 17.74 3.64 8.34
C THR A 209 17.50 2.35 9.11
N THR A 210 17.32 2.47 10.43
CA THR A 210 16.80 1.38 11.25
C THR A 210 15.29 1.37 11.12
N ALA A 211 14.74 0.24 10.69
CA ALA A 211 13.31 0.02 10.48
C ALA A 211 12.80 -1.17 11.28
N ALA A 212 11.51 -1.21 11.54
CA ALA A 212 10.82 -2.38 12.08
C ALA A 212 9.60 -2.70 11.20
N LEU A 213 9.35 -4.00 10.99
CA LEU A 213 8.30 -4.54 10.11
C LEU A 213 7.50 -5.57 10.89
N ARG A 214 6.17 -5.60 10.70
CA ARG A 214 5.29 -6.63 11.26
C ARG A 214 4.05 -6.82 10.40
N ASP A 215 3.23 -7.82 10.72
CA ASP A 215 1.94 -8.11 10.08
C ASP A 215 2.03 -8.22 8.55
N ILE A 216 3.12 -8.83 8.06
CA ILE A 216 3.34 -8.98 6.62
C ILE A 216 2.40 -10.05 6.08
N ARG A 217 1.50 -9.66 5.18
CA ARG A 217 0.47 -10.53 4.59
C ARG A 217 0.51 -10.48 3.07
N LEU A 218 0.16 -11.59 2.48
CA LEU A 218 -0.09 -11.74 1.05
C LEU A 218 -1.54 -12.18 0.85
N GLU A 219 -2.25 -11.50 -0.04
CA GLU A 219 -3.59 -11.84 -0.48
C GLU A 219 -3.56 -12.04 -2.00
N LYS A 220 -3.96 -13.25 -2.46
CA LYS A 220 -4.15 -13.51 -3.90
C LYS A 220 -5.53 -13.00 -4.30
N LEU A 221 -5.58 -12.30 -5.43
CA LEU A 221 -6.79 -11.66 -5.94
C LEU A 221 -7.33 -12.44 -7.14
N ASP A 222 -8.63 -12.32 -7.40
CA ASP A 222 -9.28 -12.86 -8.59
C ASP A 222 -9.14 -11.95 -9.80
#